data_111ce55859a18aaec04872a16d13ef43
#
_entry.id   111ce55859a18aaec04872a16d13ef43
#
_cell.length_a   1.000
_cell.length_b   1.000
_cell.length_c   1.000
_cell.angle_alpha   90.00
_cell.angle_beta   90.00
_cell.angle_gamma   90.00
#
_symmetry.space_group_name_H-M   'P 1'
#
loop_
_entity.id
_entity.type
_entity.pdbx_description
1 polymer ?
#
loop_
_entity_poly.entity_id
_entity_poly.type
_entity_poly.pdbx_seq_one_letter_code
_entity_poly.pdbx_strand_id
1 'polypeptide(L)'
;MKVLNFQERNEFLDEVVKACIIDGDYQPALLDVVFRLTVLKYFTDYDYRSEPQSEWPRIAYESFNFKINKAGCDTSAFWDQYDSLEKAVHEQIDRSHKEWLVLGLCGKLNEIIEKPDPISDFVDFMENYLNDVKGNLNDFDVEKFSEVTSALLDNKQEISAVLAKDKKE
;
A
#
# COMPACT_ATOMS: atom_id res chain seq x y z
N MET A 1 30.90 -6.30 -8.52
CA MET A 1 29.49 -5.89 -8.47
C MET A 1 29.00 -5.98 -7.02
N LYS A 2 28.30 -4.96 -6.53
CA LYS A 2 27.68 -4.99 -5.20
C LYS A 2 26.44 -5.88 -5.23
N VAL A 3 26.32 -6.78 -4.25
CA VAL A 3 25.11 -7.56 -3.97
C VAL A 3 24.59 -7.07 -2.62
N LEU A 4 23.32 -6.64 -2.56
CA LEU A 4 22.72 -6.18 -1.32
C LEU A 4 22.56 -7.38 -0.36
N ASN A 5 23.04 -7.23 0.87
CA ASN A 5 22.75 -8.17 1.93
C ASN A 5 21.29 -8.03 2.41
N PHE A 6 20.85 -8.91 3.31
CA PHE A 6 19.47 -8.94 3.79
C PHE A 6 19.03 -7.60 4.42
N GLN A 7 19.89 -6.99 5.22
CA GLN A 7 19.59 -5.71 5.88
C GLN A 7 19.50 -4.58 4.86
N GLU A 8 20.48 -4.44 3.95
CA GLU A 8 20.48 -3.44 2.89
C GLU A 8 19.25 -3.58 1.98
N ARG A 9 18.82 -4.83 1.72
CA ARG A 9 17.61 -5.10 0.93
C ARG A 9 16.36 -4.57 1.64
N ASN A 10 16.21 -4.81 2.93
CA ASN A 10 15.07 -4.30 3.70
C ASN A 10 15.08 -2.78 3.78
N GLU A 11 16.23 -2.17 4.02
CA GLU A 11 16.40 -0.71 4.02
C GLU A 11 16.03 -0.09 2.66
N PHE A 12 16.43 -0.74 1.56
CA PHE A 12 16.05 -0.35 0.22
C PHE A 12 14.53 -0.37 0.02
N LEU A 13 13.88 -1.48 0.38
CA LEU A 13 12.42 -1.63 0.25
C LEU A 13 11.67 -0.57 1.07
N ASP A 14 12.07 -0.39 2.32
CA ASP A 14 11.50 0.61 3.21
C ASP A 14 11.67 2.03 2.68
N GLU A 15 12.83 2.35 2.12
CA GLU A 15 13.10 3.66 1.55
C GLU A 15 12.19 3.95 0.35
N VAL A 16 12.05 3.00 -0.57
CA VAL A 16 11.16 3.15 -1.74
C VAL A 16 9.71 3.30 -1.32
N VAL A 17 9.21 2.42 -0.45
CA VAL A 17 7.81 2.44 0.00
C VAL A 17 7.49 3.75 0.71
N LYS A 18 8.35 4.20 1.65
CA LYS A 18 8.15 5.46 2.38
C LYS A 18 8.18 6.69 1.48
N ALA A 19 9.02 6.70 0.45
CA ALA A 19 9.09 7.83 -0.49
C ALA A 19 7.89 7.90 -1.45
N CYS A 20 7.15 6.79 -1.61
CA CYS A 20 5.92 6.75 -2.40
C CYS A 20 4.66 7.09 -1.59
N ILE A 21 4.77 7.33 -0.28
CA ILE A 21 3.65 7.71 0.58
C ILE A 21 3.79 9.19 0.92
N ILE A 22 2.84 10.01 0.48
CA ILE A 22 2.78 11.45 0.77
C ILE A 22 1.49 11.73 1.54
N ASP A 23 1.62 12.32 2.73
CA ASP A 23 0.50 12.66 3.62
C ASP A 23 -0.42 11.46 3.95
N GLY A 24 0.17 10.26 3.97
CA GLY A 24 -0.54 9.00 4.23
C GLY A 24 -1.12 8.33 2.98
N ASP A 25 -1.09 8.99 1.83
CA ASP A 25 -1.60 8.46 0.56
C ASP A 25 -0.48 7.88 -0.30
N TYR A 26 -0.72 6.70 -0.86
CA TYR A 26 0.17 6.10 -1.83
C TYR A 26 0.09 6.80 -3.19
N GLN A 27 1.25 7.19 -3.72
CA GLN A 27 1.41 7.88 -5.00
C GLN A 27 2.04 6.94 -6.05
N PRO A 28 1.24 6.17 -6.82
CA PRO A 28 1.76 5.19 -7.79
C PRO A 28 2.68 5.80 -8.85
N ALA A 29 2.41 7.04 -9.24
CA ALA A 29 3.20 7.75 -10.24
C ALA A 29 4.66 8.01 -9.83
N LEU A 30 4.97 7.95 -8.53
CA LEU A 30 6.33 8.15 -8.03
C LEU A 30 7.13 6.86 -7.99
N LEU A 31 6.49 5.69 -8.02
CA LEU A 31 7.13 4.42 -7.75
C LEU A 31 8.32 4.15 -8.67
N ASP A 32 8.15 4.23 -9.97
CA ASP A 32 9.22 3.92 -10.93
C ASP A 32 10.39 4.92 -10.81
N VAL A 33 10.07 6.20 -10.62
CA VAL A 33 11.10 7.24 -10.43
C VAL A 33 11.90 6.99 -9.16
N VAL A 34 11.23 6.80 -8.02
CA VAL A 34 11.86 6.59 -6.71
C VAL A 34 12.64 5.29 -6.69
N PHE A 35 12.08 4.21 -7.25
CA PHE A 35 12.75 2.92 -7.34
C PHE A 35 14.09 3.05 -8.08
N ARG A 36 14.10 3.62 -9.29
CA ARG A 36 15.32 3.82 -10.08
C ARG A 36 16.36 4.71 -9.37
N LEU A 37 15.91 5.77 -8.73
CA LEU A 37 16.81 6.65 -7.97
C LEU A 37 17.42 5.95 -6.76
N THR A 38 16.63 5.12 -6.07
CA THR A 38 17.12 4.32 -4.94
C THR A 38 18.09 3.24 -5.42
N VAL A 39 17.85 2.61 -6.58
CA VAL A 39 18.83 1.72 -7.22
C VAL A 39 20.16 2.44 -7.47
N LEU A 40 20.14 3.66 -8.04
CA LEU A 40 21.37 4.43 -8.24
C LEU A 40 22.12 4.66 -6.92
N LYS A 41 21.40 5.01 -5.86
CA LYS A 41 22.01 5.24 -4.53
C LYS A 41 22.66 3.98 -3.95
N TYR A 42 22.04 2.83 -4.08
CA TYR A 42 22.53 1.59 -3.46
C TYR A 42 23.62 0.88 -4.28
N PHE A 43 23.58 1.02 -5.60
CA PHE A 43 24.52 0.32 -6.50
C PHE A 43 25.62 1.21 -7.10
N THR A 44 25.47 2.51 -6.96
CA THR A 44 26.48 3.48 -7.43
C THR A 44 26.79 4.48 -6.29
N ASP A 45 27.76 5.35 -6.48
CA ASP A 45 28.07 6.41 -5.50
C ASP A 45 27.17 7.66 -5.69
N TYR A 46 26.02 7.52 -6.35
CA TYR A 46 25.15 8.65 -6.68
C TYR A 46 24.06 8.83 -5.64
N ASP A 47 24.11 9.93 -4.89
CA ASP A 47 23.03 10.35 -3.98
C ASP A 47 22.11 11.37 -4.65
N TYR A 48 20.95 10.91 -5.10
CA TYR A 48 19.93 11.74 -5.75
C TYR A 48 19.28 12.77 -4.83
N ARG A 49 19.39 12.61 -3.50
CA ARG A 49 18.78 13.52 -2.52
C ARG A 49 19.41 14.90 -2.52
N SER A 50 20.61 15.03 -3.07
CA SER A 50 21.26 16.32 -3.30
C SER A 50 20.66 17.11 -4.46
N GLU A 51 19.85 16.46 -5.31
CA GLU A 51 19.23 17.07 -6.48
C GLU A 51 17.81 17.58 -6.16
N PRO A 52 17.35 18.67 -6.81
CA PRO A 52 15.96 19.10 -6.71
C PRO A 52 14.99 18.01 -7.19
N GLN A 53 13.84 17.87 -6.54
CA GLN A 53 12.83 16.88 -6.92
C GLN A 53 12.34 17.03 -8.37
N SER A 54 12.35 18.23 -8.92
CA SER A 54 12.03 18.48 -10.33
C SER A 54 12.95 17.77 -11.33
N GLU A 55 14.18 17.44 -10.91
CA GLU A 55 15.16 16.73 -11.73
C GLU A 55 15.06 15.20 -11.63
N TRP A 56 14.34 14.69 -10.64
CA TRP A 56 14.23 13.25 -10.38
C TRP A 56 13.75 12.44 -11.58
N PRO A 57 12.67 12.84 -12.29
CA PRO A 57 12.22 12.10 -13.47
C PRO A 57 13.30 12.05 -14.56
N ARG A 58 13.99 13.17 -14.81
CA ARG A 58 15.07 13.22 -15.81
C ARG A 58 16.21 12.28 -15.45
N ILE A 59 16.61 12.25 -14.18
CA ILE A 59 17.69 11.36 -13.72
C ILE A 59 17.25 9.90 -13.83
N ALA A 60 16.03 9.58 -13.42
CA ALA A 60 15.49 8.22 -13.44
C ALA A 60 15.34 7.65 -14.85
N TYR A 61 14.95 8.47 -15.83
CA TYR A 61 14.65 7.99 -17.17
C TYR A 61 15.79 8.23 -18.19
N GLU A 62 16.44 9.38 -18.13
CA GLU A 62 17.44 9.74 -19.15
C GLU A 62 18.87 9.37 -18.72
N SER A 63 19.17 9.47 -17.42
CA SER A 63 20.53 9.29 -16.91
C SER A 63 20.80 7.93 -16.25
N PHE A 64 19.77 7.15 -15.96
CA PHE A 64 19.87 5.91 -15.21
C PHE A 64 20.87 4.91 -15.82
N ASN A 65 20.63 4.50 -17.06
CA ASN A 65 21.50 3.54 -17.76
C ASN A 65 22.95 4.02 -17.87
N PHE A 66 23.13 5.31 -18.16
CA PHE A 66 24.46 5.90 -18.20
C PHE A 66 25.20 5.79 -16.87
N LYS A 67 24.50 6.07 -15.75
CA LYS A 67 25.11 5.99 -14.41
C LYS A 67 25.42 4.55 -14.01
N ILE A 68 24.55 3.59 -14.31
CA ILE A 68 24.75 2.15 -14.08
C ILE A 68 25.97 1.64 -14.86
N ASN A 69 26.06 1.98 -16.15
CA ASN A 69 27.19 1.64 -17.00
C ASN A 69 28.51 2.26 -16.49
N LYS A 70 28.50 3.55 -16.14
CA LYS A 70 29.66 4.24 -15.61
C LYS A 70 30.18 3.64 -14.31
N ALA A 71 29.30 3.14 -13.47
CA ALA A 71 29.63 2.44 -12.21
C ALA A 71 30.10 0.99 -12.44
N GLY A 72 30.09 0.48 -13.68
CA GLY A 72 30.45 -0.91 -14.00
C GLY A 72 29.44 -1.93 -13.46
N CYS A 73 28.20 -1.50 -13.23
CA CYS A 73 27.14 -2.35 -12.68
C CYS A 73 26.30 -3.05 -13.77
N ASP A 74 26.43 -2.67 -15.04
CA ASP A 74 25.66 -3.23 -16.15
C ASP A 74 26.07 -4.69 -16.47
N THR A 75 25.55 -5.60 -15.66
CA THR A 75 25.79 -7.06 -15.74
C THR A 75 24.48 -7.81 -15.59
N SER A 76 24.39 -9.06 -16.10
CA SER A 76 23.18 -9.88 -15.93
C SER A 76 22.81 -10.04 -14.45
N ALA A 77 23.79 -10.27 -13.59
CA ALA A 77 23.55 -10.41 -12.16
C ALA A 77 23.02 -9.13 -11.47
N PHE A 78 23.33 -7.94 -12.00
CA PHE A 78 22.69 -6.69 -11.55
C PHE A 78 21.24 -6.66 -11.98
N TRP A 79 20.92 -7.00 -13.23
CA TRP A 79 19.55 -6.96 -13.73
C TRP A 79 18.67 -8.00 -13.06
N ASP A 80 19.19 -9.20 -12.78
CA ASP A 80 18.48 -10.23 -11.99
C ASP A 80 18.12 -9.70 -10.58
N GLN A 81 19.06 -8.95 -9.97
CA GLN A 81 18.80 -8.33 -8.66
C GLN A 81 17.84 -7.16 -8.75
N TYR A 82 17.92 -6.35 -9.79
CA TYR A 82 16.98 -5.25 -10.10
C TYR A 82 15.55 -5.79 -10.18
N ASP A 83 15.30 -6.79 -11.01
CA ASP A 83 13.98 -7.39 -11.18
C ASP A 83 13.44 -8.01 -9.87
N SER A 84 14.34 -8.66 -9.10
CA SER A 84 13.98 -9.20 -7.78
C SER A 84 13.63 -8.12 -6.77
N LEU A 85 14.28 -6.95 -6.81
CA LEU A 85 13.96 -5.82 -5.94
C LEU A 85 12.65 -5.15 -6.37
N GLU A 86 12.44 -4.96 -7.68
CA GLU A 86 11.21 -4.39 -8.22
C GLU A 86 9.99 -5.19 -7.80
N LYS A 87 10.05 -6.52 -7.98
CA LYS A 87 9.00 -7.43 -7.51
C LYS A 87 8.76 -7.32 -6.01
N ALA A 88 9.83 -7.29 -5.21
CA ALA A 88 9.71 -7.21 -3.75
C ALA A 88 9.11 -5.87 -3.30
N VAL A 89 9.41 -4.76 -3.99
CA VAL A 89 8.79 -3.45 -3.72
C VAL A 89 7.29 -3.49 -3.99
N HIS A 90 6.86 -4.05 -5.13
CA HIS A 90 5.43 -4.19 -5.44
C HIS A 90 4.71 -5.04 -4.38
N GLU A 91 5.28 -6.19 -3.98
CA GLU A 91 4.73 -7.03 -2.92
C GLU A 91 4.64 -6.30 -1.57
N GLN A 92 5.63 -5.47 -1.23
CA GLN A 92 5.65 -4.69 0.01
C GLN A 92 4.57 -3.59 -0.01
N ILE A 93 4.41 -2.89 -1.15
CA ILE A 93 3.36 -1.86 -1.34
C ILE A 93 1.98 -2.49 -1.21
N ASP A 94 1.73 -3.62 -1.89
CA ASP A 94 0.46 -4.31 -1.82
C ASP A 94 0.11 -4.75 -0.40
N ARG A 95 1.11 -5.22 0.35
CA ARG A 95 0.95 -5.59 1.76
C ARG A 95 0.62 -4.37 2.62
N SER A 96 1.41 -3.30 2.49
CA SER A 96 1.22 -2.07 3.26
C SER A 96 -0.14 -1.43 2.95
N HIS A 97 -0.58 -1.47 1.69
CA HIS A 97 -1.89 -0.97 1.30
C HIS A 97 -3.03 -1.78 1.93
N LYS A 98 -2.92 -3.12 1.92
CA LYS A 98 -3.91 -4.00 2.58
C LYS A 98 -3.95 -3.77 4.10
N GLU A 99 -2.81 -3.65 4.75
CA GLU A 99 -2.73 -3.35 6.19
C GLU A 99 -3.38 -1.98 6.50
N TRP A 100 -3.12 -0.96 5.70
CA TRP A 100 -3.72 0.36 5.87
C TRP A 100 -5.25 0.32 5.68
N LEU A 101 -5.76 -0.40 4.67
CA LEU A 101 -7.19 -0.60 4.46
C LEU A 101 -7.84 -1.29 5.66
N VAL A 102 -7.21 -2.33 6.21
CA VAL A 102 -7.72 -3.04 7.40
C VAL A 102 -7.75 -2.11 8.61
N LEU A 103 -6.70 -1.33 8.86
CA LEU A 103 -6.65 -0.38 9.97
C LEU A 103 -7.71 0.72 9.81
N GLY A 104 -7.89 1.25 8.61
CA GLY A 104 -8.95 2.22 8.30
C GLY A 104 -10.34 1.65 8.53
N LEU A 105 -10.57 0.41 8.10
CA LEU A 105 -11.82 -0.31 8.34
C LEU A 105 -12.09 -0.50 9.84
N CYS A 106 -11.08 -0.96 10.59
CA CYS A 106 -11.21 -1.12 12.06
C CYS A 106 -11.52 0.21 12.75
N GLY A 107 -10.89 1.30 12.33
CA GLY A 107 -11.19 2.64 12.86
C GLY A 107 -12.64 3.04 12.63
N LYS A 108 -13.15 2.85 11.42
CA LYS A 108 -14.54 3.15 11.07
C LYS A 108 -15.53 2.25 11.79
N LEU A 109 -15.23 0.97 11.95
CA LEU A 109 -16.07 0.05 12.73
C LEU A 109 -16.17 0.49 14.19
N ASN A 110 -15.10 0.92 14.82
CA ASN A 110 -15.13 1.44 16.18
C ASN A 110 -15.99 2.71 16.29
N GLU A 111 -15.88 3.65 15.34
CA GLU A 111 -16.75 4.84 15.29
C GLU A 111 -18.23 4.47 15.15
N ILE A 112 -18.55 3.42 14.39
CA ILE A 112 -19.92 2.95 14.17
C ILE A 112 -20.51 2.27 15.43
N ILE A 113 -19.72 1.45 16.13
CA ILE A 113 -20.15 0.74 17.34
C ILE A 113 -20.56 1.72 18.47
N GLU A 114 -19.97 2.93 18.48
CA GLU A 114 -20.30 3.96 19.47
C GLU A 114 -21.60 4.73 19.17
N LYS A 115 -22.18 4.55 17.98
CA LYS A 115 -23.38 5.28 17.54
C LYS A 115 -24.69 4.66 18.11
N PRO A 116 -25.80 5.44 18.13
CA PRO A 116 -27.09 4.97 18.62
C PRO A 116 -27.70 3.82 17.80
N ASP A 117 -27.44 3.77 16.50
CA ASP A 117 -27.89 2.71 15.58
C ASP A 117 -26.70 2.13 14.79
N PRO A 118 -25.84 1.33 15.47
CA PRO A 118 -24.59 0.87 14.88
C PRO A 118 -24.79 -0.06 13.68
N ILE A 119 -25.92 -0.78 13.60
CA ILE A 119 -26.15 -1.76 12.52
C ILE A 119 -26.49 -1.04 11.22
N SER A 120 -27.40 -0.07 11.25
CA SER A 120 -27.75 0.72 10.07
C SER A 120 -26.54 1.48 9.54
N ASP A 121 -25.82 2.15 10.44
CA ASP A 121 -24.60 2.88 10.08
C ASP A 121 -23.48 1.97 9.52
N PHE A 122 -23.40 0.72 10.01
CA PHE A 122 -22.45 -0.27 9.47
C PHE A 122 -22.83 -0.70 8.05
N VAL A 123 -24.12 -0.96 7.80
CA VAL A 123 -24.60 -1.34 6.46
C VAL A 123 -24.36 -0.20 5.47
N ASP A 124 -24.74 1.02 5.83
CA ASP A 124 -24.53 2.20 4.98
C ASP A 124 -23.03 2.42 4.69
N PHE A 125 -22.19 2.24 5.71
CA PHE A 125 -20.73 2.32 5.54
C PHE A 125 -20.22 1.26 4.56
N MET A 126 -20.64 0.00 4.72
CA MET A 126 -20.18 -1.09 3.88
C MET A 126 -20.67 -0.97 2.44
N GLU A 127 -21.90 -0.50 2.20
CA GLU A 127 -22.40 -0.23 0.85
C GLU A 127 -21.58 0.86 0.16
N ASN A 128 -21.27 1.96 0.85
CA ASN A 128 -20.44 3.03 0.32
C ASN A 128 -19.01 2.55 0.05
N TYR A 129 -18.40 1.87 1.01
CA TYR A 129 -17.04 1.32 0.88
C TYR A 129 -16.92 0.37 -0.31
N LEU A 130 -17.89 -0.53 -0.51
CA LEU A 130 -17.89 -1.45 -1.63
C LEU A 130 -18.08 -0.76 -2.98
N ASN A 131 -18.88 0.28 -3.03
CA ASN A 131 -19.04 1.07 -4.26
C ASN A 131 -17.73 1.78 -4.64
N ASP A 132 -16.98 2.26 -3.66
CA ASP A 132 -15.68 2.92 -3.88
C ASP A 132 -14.58 1.93 -4.30
N VAL A 133 -14.61 0.70 -3.73
CA VAL A 133 -13.56 -0.31 -3.94
C VAL A 133 -13.91 -1.29 -5.07
N LYS A 134 -15.15 -1.32 -5.55
CA LYS A 134 -15.67 -2.24 -6.58
C LYS A 134 -14.83 -2.29 -7.87
N GLY A 135 -14.10 -1.22 -8.19
CA GLY A 135 -13.16 -1.18 -9.32
C GLY A 135 -11.84 -1.92 -9.10
N ASN A 136 -11.50 -2.26 -7.86
CA ASN A 136 -10.18 -2.78 -7.45
C ASN A 136 -10.21 -4.22 -6.90
N LEU A 137 -11.40 -4.81 -6.69
CA LEU A 137 -11.56 -6.15 -6.11
C LEU A 137 -12.10 -7.12 -7.16
N ASN A 138 -11.20 -7.80 -7.88
CA ASN A 138 -11.56 -8.80 -8.88
C ASN A 138 -12.25 -10.07 -8.30
N ASP A 139 -12.14 -10.32 -6.99
CA ASP A 139 -12.62 -11.55 -6.34
C ASP A 139 -13.67 -11.30 -5.23
N PHE A 140 -14.26 -10.09 -5.15
CA PHE A 140 -15.24 -9.80 -4.12
C PHE A 140 -16.65 -10.20 -4.57
N ASP A 141 -17.25 -11.15 -3.84
CA ASP A 141 -18.59 -11.66 -4.09
C ASP A 141 -19.65 -10.71 -3.51
N VAL A 142 -20.08 -9.77 -4.34
CA VAL A 142 -21.09 -8.75 -3.98
C VAL A 142 -22.43 -9.38 -3.61
N GLU A 143 -22.80 -10.53 -4.20
CA GLU A 143 -24.06 -11.22 -3.91
C GLU A 143 -24.06 -11.79 -2.50
N LYS A 144 -22.99 -12.51 -2.12
CA LYS A 144 -22.83 -13.01 -0.75
C LYS A 144 -22.78 -11.90 0.30
N PHE A 145 -22.12 -10.79 -0.04
CA PHE A 145 -22.10 -9.66 0.87
C PHE A 145 -23.50 -9.05 1.06
N SER A 146 -24.27 -8.89 -0.01
CA SER A 146 -25.64 -8.40 0.04
C SER A 146 -26.55 -9.33 0.87
N GLU A 147 -26.39 -10.65 0.74
CA GLU A 147 -27.10 -11.63 1.57
C GLU A 147 -26.76 -11.50 3.07
N VAL A 148 -25.47 -11.31 3.40
CA VAL A 148 -25.03 -11.13 4.80
C VAL A 148 -25.54 -9.82 5.38
N THR A 149 -25.48 -8.72 4.64
CA THR A 149 -26.01 -7.42 5.08
C THR A 149 -27.53 -7.45 5.26
N SER A 150 -28.27 -8.11 4.37
CA SER A 150 -29.71 -8.30 4.52
C SER A 150 -30.04 -9.13 5.76
N ALA A 151 -29.32 -10.22 6.00
CA ALA A 151 -29.48 -11.04 7.20
C ALA A 151 -29.16 -10.28 8.51
N LEU A 152 -28.19 -9.38 8.49
CA LEU A 152 -27.86 -8.51 9.62
C LEU A 152 -28.98 -7.50 9.90
N LEU A 153 -29.56 -6.90 8.86
CA LEU A 153 -30.69 -5.98 8.99
C LEU A 153 -31.93 -6.67 9.51
N ASP A 154 -32.24 -7.88 9.04
CA ASP A 154 -33.39 -8.68 9.47
C ASP A 154 -33.27 -9.07 10.95
N ASN A 155 -32.05 -9.30 11.45
CA ASN A 155 -31.77 -9.67 12.85
C ASN A 155 -31.38 -8.47 13.73
N LYS A 156 -31.54 -7.24 13.23
CA LYS A 156 -31.15 -6.00 13.90
C LYS A 156 -31.57 -5.90 15.35
N GLN A 157 -32.81 -6.29 15.66
CA GLN A 157 -33.36 -6.23 17.04
C GLN A 157 -32.61 -7.16 18.01
N GLU A 158 -32.28 -8.37 17.56
CA GLU A 158 -31.56 -9.35 18.39
C GLU A 158 -30.10 -8.89 18.61
N ILE A 159 -29.43 -8.41 17.57
CA ILE A 159 -28.04 -7.93 17.65
C ILE A 159 -27.95 -6.68 18.53
N SER A 160 -28.90 -5.74 18.41
CA SER A 160 -28.97 -4.56 19.27
C SER A 160 -29.20 -4.90 20.73
N ALA A 161 -29.97 -5.94 21.02
CA ALA A 161 -30.20 -6.42 22.39
C ALA A 161 -28.94 -7.07 23.00
N VAL A 162 -28.12 -7.76 22.20
CA VAL A 162 -26.85 -8.33 22.63
C VAL A 162 -25.84 -7.22 22.91
N LEU A 163 -25.66 -6.26 21.99
CA LEU A 163 -24.75 -5.14 22.15
C LEU A 163 -25.11 -4.22 23.34
N ALA A 164 -26.40 -4.10 23.66
CA ALA A 164 -26.85 -3.32 24.82
C ALA A 164 -26.57 -4.02 26.17
N LYS A 165 -26.41 -5.36 26.19
CA LYS A 165 -26.04 -6.11 27.40
C LYS A 165 -24.57 -5.98 27.75
N ASP A 166 -23.69 -6.02 26.74
CA ASP A 166 -22.24 -5.89 26.94
C ASP A 166 -21.80 -4.49 27.40
N LYS A 167 -22.62 -3.46 27.21
CA LYS A 167 -22.36 -2.09 27.73
C LYS A 167 -22.69 -1.89 29.21
N LYS A 168 -23.22 -2.91 29.90
CA LYS A 168 -23.66 -2.83 31.33
C LYS A 168 -22.78 -3.62 32.30
N GLU A 169 -21.78 -4.31 31.82
CA GLU A 169 -20.67 -4.89 32.60
C GLU A 169 -19.40 -4.02 32.50
#